data_aa6feedb6dc32a2314dfe7a53ab306f4
#
_entry.id   aa6feedb6dc32a2314dfe7a53ab306f4
#
_cell.length_a   1.000
_cell.length_b   1.000
_cell.length_c   1.000
_cell.angle_alpha   90.00
_cell.angle_beta   90.00
_cell.angle_gamma   90.00
#
_symmetry.space_group_name_H-M   'P 1'
#
loop_
_entity.id
_entity.type
_entity.pdbx_description
1 polymer ?
#
loop_
_entity_poly.entity_id
_entity_poly.type
_entity_poly.pdbx_seq_one_letter_code
_entity_poly.pdbx_strand_id
1 'polypeptide(L)'
;MKERMQKTLSQVNGCPQRDRSETEWYGGVQTFMWMCEDNIVEVPFDKEYLFEQILSPTNLNRAYKAVMRNKGCGGIDKMSCEQLLPWLMTNKDVLIRSLMDGSYRPNPVKRVEIPKDNGKMRLLGIPTVVDRVVQQAINQVLTPIYENQFSKTSYGFRPGRGCHDALRGAQRIINEGYTYVVDLDLERFFDTVSHSKLIEILSRTIKDGRVVSLIHKYLRSGVMNKGLFEASEEGTPQGGPLSPLLSNIMLNELDKELERRGLPFVRYADDSMIFCKSKRAAMRVKESITRFIENVLYLKVNKEKTVVSYVRGVKYLGYSFYVMKGKCQLTVHPKSKDKMKSKLKELTSRSNGWGYAKRKQKLKEYIRGWVGYYHLANMKRLLLVTDEWLRRRIRMCIWKVWKKAKTKVANLIICGINKYQAYEWGNTRKGYWRIADSPILKRAIDNNKLRSAGYATLIGSYLEWHQK
;
A
#
# COMPACT_ATOMS: atom_id res chain seq x y z
N MET A 1 -24.06 -8.47 -34.96
CA MET A 1 -23.99 -8.41 -33.48
C MET A 1 -22.77 -9.13 -32.91
N LYS A 2 -22.53 -10.43 -33.19
CA LYS A 2 -21.34 -11.16 -32.72
C LYS A 2 -20.00 -10.60 -33.25
N GLU A 3 -19.90 -10.24 -34.52
CA GLU A 3 -18.69 -9.67 -35.13
C GLU A 3 -18.35 -8.27 -34.57
N ARG A 4 -19.38 -7.43 -34.25
CA ARG A 4 -19.15 -6.14 -33.61
C ARG A 4 -18.68 -6.28 -32.17
N MET A 5 -19.20 -7.28 -31.41
CA MET A 5 -18.69 -7.59 -30.07
C MET A 5 -17.22 -8.04 -30.07
N GLN A 6 -16.81 -8.86 -31.04
CA GLN A 6 -15.42 -9.28 -31.16
C GLN A 6 -14.47 -8.12 -31.51
N LYS A 7 -14.89 -7.23 -32.42
CA LYS A 7 -14.12 -6.01 -32.75
C LYS A 7 -13.99 -5.04 -31.58
N THR A 8 -15.05 -4.92 -30.77
CA THR A 8 -15.05 -4.06 -29.58
C THR A 8 -14.14 -4.63 -28.50
N LEU A 9 -14.15 -5.94 -28.28
CA LEU A 9 -13.24 -6.61 -27.37
C LEU A 9 -11.76 -6.48 -27.80
N SER A 10 -11.47 -6.53 -29.10
CA SER A 10 -10.11 -6.32 -29.62
C SER A 10 -9.66 -4.85 -29.55
N GLN A 11 -10.55 -3.88 -29.71
CA GLN A 11 -10.23 -2.47 -29.55
C GLN A 11 -9.99 -2.07 -28.08
N VAL A 12 -10.72 -2.68 -27.16
CA VAL A 12 -10.53 -2.48 -25.72
C VAL A 12 -9.23 -3.11 -25.23
N ASN A 13 -8.81 -4.22 -25.84
CA ASN A 13 -7.50 -4.84 -25.58
C ASN A 13 -6.31 -4.08 -26.20
N GLY A 14 -6.57 -3.14 -27.10
CA GLY A 14 -5.57 -2.34 -27.81
C GLY A 14 -5.30 -0.96 -27.17
N CYS A 15 -5.85 -0.66 -26.00
CA CYS A 15 -5.50 0.55 -25.27
C CYS A 15 -4.03 0.50 -24.82
N PRO A 16 -3.24 1.59 -25.04
CA PRO A 16 -1.82 1.58 -24.75
C PRO A 16 -1.56 1.25 -23.30
N GLN A 17 -0.60 0.38 -23.10
CA GLN A 17 -0.12 -0.15 -21.82
C GLN A 17 0.13 0.97 -20.79
N ARG A 18 -0.90 1.39 -20.09
CA ARG A 18 -0.79 2.10 -18.83
C ARG A 18 -1.00 1.08 -17.74
N ASP A 19 0.06 0.79 -17.02
CA ASP A 19 0.10 -0.10 -15.86
C ASP A 19 -0.74 -1.38 -15.99
N ARG A 20 -0.09 -2.50 -16.31
CA ARG A 20 -0.73 -3.83 -16.45
C ARG A 20 -1.62 -4.23 -15.27
N SER A 21 -1.38 -3.66 -14.09
CA SER A 21 -2.19 -3.89 -12.89
C SER A 21 -3.56 -3.23 -12.96
N GLU A 22 -3.66 -2.03 -13.52
CA GLU A 22 -4.92 -1.31 -13.64
C GLU A 22 -5.82 -1.88 -14.74
N THR A 23 -5.25 -2.22 -15.91
CA THR A 23 -6.01 -2.78 -17.03
C THR A 23 -6.60 -4.15 -16.71
N GLU A 24 -5.87 -5.01 -15.99
CA GLU A 24 -6.40 -6.32 -15.60
C GLU A 24 -7.47 -6.21 -14.51
N TRP A 25 -7.40 -5.21 -13.64
CA TRP A 25 -8.42 -4.95 -12.62
C TRP A 25 -9.73 -4.45 -13.23
N TYR A 26 -9.64 -3.46 -14.14
CA TYR A 26 -10.79 -2.92 -14.86
C TYR A 26 -11.33 -3.88 -15.94
N GLY A 27 -10.56 -4.83 -16.40
CA GLY A 27 -11.02 -5.86 -17.32
C GLY A 27 -12.26 -6.62 -16.82
N GLY A 28 -12.50 -6.68 -15.47
CA GLY A 28 -13.72 -7.21 -14.87
C GLY A 28 -14.93 -6.28 -15.00
N VAL A 29 -14.70 -4.99 -14.89
CA VAL A 29 -15.73 -3.95 -15.02
C VAL A 29 -16.20 -3.83 -16.48
N GLN A 30 -15.29 -3.96 -17.42
CA GLN A 30 -15.58 -3.84 -18.86
C GLN A 30 -16.51 -4.95 -19.39
N THR A 31 -16.63 -6.09 -18.70
CA THR A 31 -17.62 -7.12 -19.06
C THR A 31 -19.05 -6.68 -18.89
N PHE A 32 -19.28 -5.57 -18.19
CA PHE A 32 -20.61 -5.00 -17.97
C PHE A 32 -20.92 -3.76 -18.82
N MET A 33 -19.97 -3.34 -19.66
CA MET A 33 -20.19 -2.26 -20.63
C MET A 33 -20.42 -2.84 -22.01
N TRP A 34 -21.53 -2.50 -22.63
CA TRP A 34 -21.93 -2.92 -23.96
C TRP A 34 -21.94 -1.71 -24.89
N MET A 35 -21.49 -1.92 -26.12
CA MET A 35 -21.66 -0.92 -27.17
C MET A 35 -22.91 -1.27 -27.97
N CYS A 36 -23.94 -0.43 -27.89
CA CYS A 36 -25.10 -0.46 -28.76
C CYS A 36 -25.09 0.80 -29.62
N GLU A 37 -25.12 0.62 -30.95
CA GLU A 37 -25.23 1.75 -31.91
C GLU A 37 -24.20 2.86 -31.65
N ASP A 38 -22.92 2.49 -31.45
CA ASP A 38 -21.80 3.37 -31.13
C ASP A 38 -21.88 4.09 -29.77
N ASN A 39 -22.85 3.79 -28.93
CA ASN A 39 -22.94 4.25 -27.56
C ASN A 39 -22.49 3.18 -26.54
N ILE A 40 -21.78 3.61 -25.51
CA ILE A 40 -21.46 2.75 -24.36
C ILE A 40 -22.69 2.73 -23.45
N VAL A 41 -23.34 1.58 -23.34
CA VAL A 41 -24.49 1.39 -22.46
C VAL A 41 -24.04 0.55 -21.27
N GLU A 42 -24.31 1.06 -20.06
CA GLU A 42 -24.09 0.31 -18.84
C GLU A 42 -25.17 -0.78 -18.73
N VAL A 43 -24.76 -2.05 -18.77
CA VAL A 43 -25.66 -3.15 -18.57
C VAL A 43 -26.07 -3.23 -17.11
N PRO A 44 -27.36 -3.21 -16.77
CA PRO A 44 -27.82 -3.36 -15.40
C PRO A 44 -27.23 -4.62 -14.80
N PHE A 45 -26.56 -4.48 -13.67
CA PHE A 45 -25.98 -5.61 -12.97
C PHE A 45 -27.13 -6.45 -12.40
N ASP A 46 -27.26 -7.69 -12.88
CA ASP A 46 -28.29 -8.58 -12.35
C ASP A 46 -27.89 -9.05 -10.94
N LYS A 47 -28.51 -8.42 -9.95
CA LYS A 47 -28.23 -8.64 -8.54
C LYS A 47 -28.74 -9.97 -8.01
N GLU A 48 -29.56 -10.67 -8.79
CA GLU A 48 -30.12 -11.95 -8.40
C GLU A 48 -29.24 -13.14 -8.74
N TYR A 49 -28.39 -13.00 -9.78
CA TYR A 49 -27.50 -14.07 -10.26
C TYR A 49 -26.02 -13.80 -9.94
N LEU A 50 -25.74 -13.12 -8.83
CA LEU A 50 -24.34 -12.79 -8.45
C LEU A 50 -23.49 -14.03 -8.19
N PHE A 51 -24.10 -15.05 -7.61
CA PHE A 51 -23.38 -16.26 -7.26
C PHE A 51 -22.88 -17.02 -8.49
N GLU A 52 -23.69 -17.12 -9.53
CA GLU A 52 -23.34 -17.71 -10.81
C GLU A 52 -22.22 -16.92 -11.51
N GLN A 53 -22.27 -15.61 -11.41
CA GLN A 53 -21.19 -14.75 -11.93
C GLN A 53 -19.88 -14.95 -11.17
N ILE A 54 -19.93 -15.11 -9.84
CA ILE A 54 -18.75 -15.41 -9.03
C ILE A 54 -18.12 -16.75 -9.46
N LEU A 55 -18.95 -17.77 -9.70
CA LEU A 55 -18.50 -19.10 -10.08
C LEU A 55 -18.27 -19.28 -11.58
N SER A 56 -18.51 -18.26 -12.40
CA SER A 56 -18.28 -18.34 -13.84
C SER A 56 -16.82 -18.72 -14.14
N PRO A 57 -16.57 -19.60 -15.14
CA PRO A 57 -15.20 -20.03 -15.49
C PRO A 57 -14.26 -18.87 -15.78
N THR A 58 -14.76 -17.85 -16.46
CA THR A 58 -13.99 -16.64 -16.78
C THR A 58 -13.54 -15.91 -15.52
N ASN A 59 -14.46 -15.69 -14.55
CA ASN A 59 -14.15 -15.02 -13.30
C ASN A 59 -13.19 -15.83 -12.41
N LEU A 60 -13.42 -17.16 -12.31
CA LEU A 60 -12.54 -18.04 -11.54
C LEU A 60 -11.11 -18.10 -12.14
N ASN A 61 -10.99 -18.14 -13.46
CA ASN A 61 -9.67 -18.09 -14.13
C ASN A 61 -8.93 -16.78 -13.85
N ARG A 62 -9.64 -15.66 -13.82
CA ARG A 62 -9.06 -14.35 -13.45
C ARG A 62 -8.62 -14.33 -11.99
N ALA A 63 -9.45 -14.86 -11.09
CA ALA A 63 -9.12 -14.97 -9.68
C ALA A 63 -7.87 -15.86 -9.47
N TYR A 64 -7.81 -16.99 -10.14
CA TYR A 64 -6.64 -17.88 -10.16
C TYR A 64 -5.37 -17.11 -10.59
N LYS A 65 -5.42 -16.44 -11.76
CA LYS A 65 -4.28 -15.67 -12.28
C LYS A 65 -3.84 -14.57 -11.32
N ALA A 66 -4.77 -13.86 -10.68
CA ALA A 66 -4.48 -12.83 -9.70
C ALA A 66 -3.76 -13.40 -8.46
N VAL A 67 -4.23 -14.54 -7.92
CA VAL A 67 -3.62 -15.21 -6.78
C VAL A 67 -2.21 -15.73 -7.11
N MET A 68 -2.03 -16.32 -8.30
CA MET A 68 -0.74 -16.81 -8.78
C MET A 68 0.28 -15.69 -8.95
N ARG A 69 -0.14 -14.55 -9.49
CA ARG A 69 0.73 -13.37 -9.67
C ARG A 69 1.29 -12.84 -8.34
N ASN A 70 0.50 -12.88 -7.29
CA ASN A 70 0.90 -12.38 -5.96
C ASN A 70 1.91 -13.27 -5.24
N LYS A 71 2.12 -14.52 -5.67
CA LYS A 71 3.12 -15.47 -5.12
C LYS A 71 3.13 -15.53 -3.58
N GLY A 72 1.95 -15.48 -2.96
CA GLY A 72 1.82 -15.50 -1.51
C GLY A 72 2.15 -16.87 -0.91
N CYS A 73 2.57 -16.90 0.35
CA CYS A 73 2.85 -18.15 1.06
C CYS A 73 1.59 -18.98 1.34
N GLY A 74 1.75 -20.28 1.62
CA GLY A 74 0.67 -21.21 1.95
C GLY A 74 -0.06 -20.86 3.26
N GLY A 75 -1.32 -21.26 3.35
CA GLY A 75 -2.15 -21.14 4.54
C GLY A 75 -1.83 -22.18 5.61
N ILE A 76 -2.86 -22.66 6.30
CA ILE A 76 -2.73 -23.75 7.31
C ILE A 76 -2.39 -25.09 6.68
N ASP A 77 -2.84 -25.31 5.44
CA ASP A 77 -2.60 -26.48 4.60
C ASP A 77 -1.19 -26.54 4.02
N LYS A 78 -0.42 -25.47 4.17
CA LYS A 78 0.94 -25.29 3.62
C LYS A 78 1.02 -25.38 2.09
N MET A 79 -0.11 -25.44 1.37
CA MET A 79 -0.15 -25.48 -0.09
C MET A 79 0.50 -24.23 -0.67
N SER A 80 1.47 -24.40 -1.57
CA SER A 80 2.04 -23.28 -2.34
C SER A 80 1.16 -22.87 -3.51
N CYS A 81 1.38 -21.67 -4.04
CA CYS A 81 0.69 -21.25 -5.26
C CYS A 81 0.96 -22.22 -6.44
N GLU A 82 2.16 -22.76 -6.55
CA GLU A 82 2.54 -23.68 -7.62
C GLU A 82 1.76 -25.00 -7.61
N GLN A 83 1.35 -25.44 -6.41
CA GLN A 83 0.55 -26.65 -6.21
C GLN A 83 -0.95 -26.44 -6.49
N LEU A 84 -1.39 -25.20 -6.65
CA LEU A 84 -2.81 -24.87 -6.85
C LEU A 84 -3.37 -25.43 -8.15
N LEU A 85 -2.64 -25.32 -9.27
CA LEU A 85 -3.13 -25.80 -10.56
C LEU A 85 -3.32 -27.32 -10.60
N PRO A 86 -2.35 -28.15 -10.20
CA PRO A 86 -2.58 -29.60 -10.08
C PRO A 86 -3.76 -29.96 -9.17
N TRP A 87 -3.90 -29.24 -8.05
CA TRP A 87 -5.02 -29.47 -7.11
C TRP A 87 -6.36 -29.14 -7.77
N LEU A 88 -6.47 -28.02 -8.49
CA LEU A 88 -7.70 -27.61 -9.18
C LEU A 88 -8.08 -28.60 -10.30
N MET A 89 -7.10 -29.15 -11.03
CA MET A 89 -7.37 -30.14 -12.07
C MET A 89 -8.14 -31.37 -11.52
N THR A 90 -7.86 -31.75 -10.29
CA THR A 90 -8.52 -32.92 -9.63
C THR A 90 -9.77 -32.52 -8.86
N ASN A 91 -9.80 -31.33 -8.25
CA ASN A 91 -10.80 -31.01 -7.21
C ASN A 91 -11.79 -29.90 -7.62
N LYS A 92 -11.65 -29.28 -8.80
CA LYS A 92 -12.49 -28.12 -9.19
C LYS A 92 -13.99 -28.41 -9.14
N ASP A 93 -14.41 -29.60 -9.62
CA ASP A 93 -15.84 -29.93 -9.71
C ASP A 93 -16.43 -30.18 -8.31
N VAL A 94 -15.64 -30.75 -7.39
CA VAL A 94 -16.03 -30.89 -5.98
C VAL A 94 -16.11 -29.52 -5.32
N LEU A 95 -15.14 -28.63 -5.57
CA LEU A 95 -15.12 -27.28 -5.05
C LEU A 95 -16.36 -26.48 -5.56
N ILE A 96 -16.61 -26.49 -6.86
CA ILE A 96 -17.75 -25.77 -7.44
C ILE A 96 -19.07 -26.32 -6.91
N ARG A 97 -19.22 -27.65 -6.83
CA ARG A 97 -20.42 -28.29 -6.27
C ARG A 97 -20.64 -27.88 -4.82
N SER A 98 -19.59 -27.94 -3.98
CA SER A 98 -19.69 -27.56 -2.56
C SER A 98 -19.99 -26.07 -2.36
N LEU A 99 -19.58 -25.22 -3.27
CA LEU A 99 -19.97 -23.80 -3.28
C LEU A 99 -21.45 -23.64 -3.67
N MET A 100 -21.87 -24.36 -4.71
CA MET A 100 -23.25 -24.29 -5.24
C MET A 100 -24.30 -24.79 -4.24
N ASP A 101 -24.05 -25.93 -3.59
CA ASP A 101 -24.95 -26.54 -2.59
C ASP A 101 -24.84 -25.88 -1.20
N GLY A 102 -23.90 -24.95 -1.05
CA GLY A 102 -23.66 -24.24 0.19
C GLY A 102 -22.97 -25.07 1.28
N SER A 103 -22.43 -26.27 0.97
CA SER A 103 -21.68 -27.10 1.94
C SER A 103 -20.26 -26.62 2.15
N TYR A 104 -19.73 -25.77 1.27
CA TYR A 104 -18.38 -25.24 1.39
C TYR A 104 -18.13 -24.55 2.73
N ARG A 105 -17.04 -24.96 3.38
CA ARG A 105 -16.56 -24.38 4.63
C ARG A 105 -15.15 -23.82 4.45
N PRO A 106 -14.97 -22.50 4.55
CA PRO A 106 -13.65 -21.89 4.50
C PRO A 106 -12.73 -22.40 5.61
N ASN A 107 -11.45 -22.58 5.29
CA ASN A 107 -10.47 -22.96 6.29
C ASN A 107 -10.13 -21.78 7.22
N PRO A 108 -9.75 -22.07 8.50
CA PRO A 108 -9.22 -21.04 9.38
C PRO A 108 -7.99 -20.38 8.79
N VAL A 109 -7.82 -19.06 9.02
CA VAL A 109 -6.64 -18.36 8.56
C VAL A 109 -5.43 -18.63 9.45
N LYS A 110 -4.26 -18.80 8.87
CA LYS A 110 -3.01 -18.97 9.61
C LYS A 110 -2.56 -17.62 10.18
N ARG A 111 -2.43 -17.51 11.50
CA ARG A 111 -1.93 -16.33 12.20
C ARG A 111 -0.43 -16.15 11.98
N VAL A 112 -0.04 -14.92 11.58
CA VAL A 112 1.36 -14.51 11.49
C VAL A 112 1.51 -13.13 12.12
N GLU A 113 2.54 -12.98 12.96
CA GLU A 113 2.85 -11.73 13.63
C GLU A 113 3.94 -10.96 12.88
N ILE A 114 3.67 -9.71 12.53
CA ILE A 114 4.65 -8.81 11.90
C ILE A 114 4.93 -7.63 12.83
N PRO A 115 6.21 -7.35 13.16
CA PRO A 115 6.54 -6.24 14.04
C PRO A 115 6.21 -4.88 13.39
N LYS A 116 5.52 -4.02 14.15
CA LYS A 116 5.31 -2.61 13.80
C LYS A 116 6.52 -1.77 14.27
N ASP A 117 6.68 -0.58 13.68
CA ASP A 117 7.76 0.35 14.04
C ASP A 117 7.80 0.76 15.53
N ASN A 118 6.68 0.65 16.24
CA ASN A 118 6.53 0.98 17.65
C ASN A 118 6.73 -0.23 18.59
N GLY A 119 7.26 -1.34 18.09
CA GLY A 119 7.48 -2.58 18.84
C GLY A 119 6.22 -3.43 19.07
N LYS A 120 5.01 -2.93 18.76
CA LYS A 120 3.78 -3.74 18.79
C LYS A 120 3.74 -4.68 17.59
N MET A 121 3.06 -5.82 17.72
CA MET A 121 2.87 -6.76 16.63
C MET A 121 1.61 -6.42 15.82
N ARG A 122 1.66 -6.66 14.51
CA ARG A 122 0.51 -6.68 13.63
C ARG A 122 0.14 -8.12 13.36
N LEU A 123 -1.11 -8.45 13.63
CA LEU A 123 -1.64 -9.80 13.44
C LEU A 123 -2.17 -9.92 12.00
N LEU A 124 -1.54 -10.76 11.19
CA LEU A 124 -2.04 -11.09 9.85
C LEU A 124 -2.66 -12.48 9.86
N GLY A 125 -3.73 -12.67 9.09
CA GLY A 125 -4.33 -13.97 8.82
C GLY A 125 -4.05 -14.37 7.36
N ILE A 126 -3.40 -15.48 7.14
CA ILE A 126 -3.10 -15.99 5.80
C ILE A 126 -4.11 -17.09 5.47
N PRO A 127 -5.08 -16.86 4.56
CA PRO A 127 -6.00 -17.88 4.08
C PRO A 127 -5.27 -18.96 3.26
N THR A 128 -5.88 -20.12 3.07
CA THR A 128 -5.38 -21.11 2.11
C THR A 128 -5.39 -20.56 0.69
N VAL A 129 -4.62 -21.16 -0.20
CA VAL A 129 -4.54 -20.67 -1.58
C VAL A 129 -5.88 -20.81 -2.30
N VAL A 130 -6.62 -21.88 -2.01
CA VAL A 130 -7.98 -22.12 -2.53
C VAL A 130 -8.95 -21.05 -2.03
N ASP A 131 -8.97 -20.80 -0.72
CA ASP A 131 -9.81 -19.74 -0.13
C ASP A 131 -9.51 -18.37 -0.73
N ARG A 132 -8.23 -18.09 -1.03
CA ARG A 132 -7.85 -16.83 -1.72
C ARG A 132 -8.44 -16.72 -3.12
N VAL A 133 -8.53 -17.83 -3.88
CA VAL A 133 -9.17 -17.82 -5.20
C VAL A 133 -10.65 -17.51 -5.08
N VAL A 134 -11.37 -18.17 -4.16
CA VAL A 134 -12.79 -17.93 -3.95
C VAL A 134 -13.03 -16.49 -3.47
N GLN A 135 -12.27 -16.02 -2.48
CA GLN A 135 -12.37 -14.62 -2.01
C GLN A 135 -12.07 -13.61 -3.12
N GLN A 136 -11.07 -13.89 -3.98
CA GLN A 136 -10.74 -13.04 -5.11
C GLN A 136 -11.86 -13.03 -6.16
N ALA A 137 -12.51 -14.19 -6.41
CA ALA A 137 -13.65 -14.28 -7.32
C ALA A 137 -14.83 -13.45 -6.81
N ILE A 138 -15.13 -13.51 -5.51
CA ILE A 138 -16.15 -12.66 -4.86
C ILE A 138 -15.76 -11.18 -4.99
N ASN A 139 -14.53 -10.82 -4.68
CA ASN A 139 -14.04 -9.45 -4.73
C ASN A 139 -14.19 -8.84 -6.13
N GLN A 140 -13.86 -9.59 -7.18
CA GLN A 140 -13.94 -9.12 -8.57
C GLN A 140 -15.36 -8.78 -9.01
N VAL A 141 -16.34 -9.52 -8.52
CA VAL A 141 -17.76 -9.31 -8.86
C VAL A 141 -18.38 -8.20 -8.00
N LEU A 142 -18.04 -8.13 -6.72
CA LEU A 142 -18.62 -7.13 -5.82
C LEU A 142 -17.98 -5.74 -5.94
N THR A 143 -16.71 -5.64 -6.31
CA THR A 143 -16.03 -4.34 -6.40
C THR A 143 -16.75 -3.36 -7.32
N PRO A 144 -17.14 -3.69 -8.55
CA PRO A 144 -17.86 -2.76 -9.43
C PRO A 144 -19.17 -2.25 -8.85
N ILE A 145 -19.90 -3.12 -8.13
CA ILE A 145 -21.18 -2.77 -7.51
C ILE A 145 -21.00 -1.70 -6.44
N TYR A 146 -20.00 -1.88 -5.59
CA TYR A 146 -19.75 -0.97 -4.47
C TYR A 146 -18.95 0.27 -4.87
N GLU A 147 -18.13 0.20 -5.93
CA GLU A 147 -17.34 1.33 -6.42
C GLU A 147 -18.23 2.54 -6.74
N ASN A 148 -19.41 2.30 -7.31
CA ASN A 148 -20.39 3.35 -7.61
C ASN A 148 -21.07 3.94 -6.35
N GLN A 149 -21.00 3.26 -5.20
CA GLN A 149 -21.58 3.70 -3.94
C GLN A 149 -20.57 4.39 -3.01
N PHE A 150 -19.29 4.22 -3.28
CA PHE A 150 -18.23 4.77 -2.43
C PHE A 150 -18.05 6.27 -2.63
N SER A 151 -17.83 6.97 -1.53
CA SER A 151 -17.51 8.40 -1.53
C SER A 151 -16.35 8.73 -2.47
N LYS A 152 -16.44 9.90 -3.14
CA LYS A 152 -15.36 10.43 -4.00
C LYS A 152 -14.10 10.79 -3.20
N THR A 153 -14.22 10.98 -1.89
CA THR A 153 -13.12 11.33 -0.97
C THR A 153 -12.53 10.13 -0.23
N SER A 154 -12.99 8.92 -0.56
CA SER A 154 -12.40 7.65 -0.12
C SER A 154 -11.46 7.10 -1.21
N TYR A 155 -10.21 6.78 -0.84
CA TYR A 155 -9.13 6.46 -1.79
C TYR A 155 -8.47 5.10 -1.56
N GLY A 156 -8.44 4.60 -0.33
CA GLY A 156 -7.72 3.37 0.00
C GLY A 156 -8.39 2.10 -0.51
N PHE A 157 -7.61 1.16 -1.04
CA PHE A 157 -8.09 -0.15 -1.53
C PHE A 157 -9.12 -0.07 -2.68
N ARG A 158 -9.08 0.99 -3.45
CA ARG A 158 -9.98 1.20 -4.58
C ARG A 158 -9.21 1.24 -5.89
N PRO A 159 -9.79 0.72 -6.99
CA PRO A 159 -9.15 0.75 -8.30
C PRO A 159 -8.96 2.20 -8.79
N GLY A 160 -7.83 2.46 -9.47
CA GLY A 160 -7.51 3.76 -10.05
C GLY A 160 -7.32 4.89 -9.05
N ARG A 161 -7.24 4.61 -7.74
CA ARG A 161 -7.07 5.61 -6.67
C ARG A 161 -5.88 5.25 -5.79
N GLY A 162 -5.08 6.26 -5.47
CA GLY A 162 -3.87 6.07 -4.68
C GLY A 162 -3.72 7.04 -3.52
N CYS A 163 -2.67 6.83 -2.75
CA CYS A 163 -2.31 7.72 -1.63
C CYS A 163 -2.02 9.16 -2.10
N HIS A 164 -1.50 9.33 -3.32
CA HIS A 164 -1.24 10.65 -3.89
C HIS A 164 -2.53 11.42 -4.19
N ASP A 165 -3.60 10.73 -4.60
CA ASP A 165 -4.90 11.35 -4.84
C ASP A 165 -5.54 11.78 -3.52
N ALA A 166 -5.42 10.98 -2.46
CA ALA A 166 -5.83 11.35 -1.11
C ALA A 166 -5.11 12.62 -0.62
N LEU A 167 -3.79 12.70 -0.85
CA LEU A 167 -2.98 13.87 -0.48
C LEU A 167 -3.39 15.12 -1.27
N ARG A 168 -3.64 15.00 -2.57
CA ARG A 168 -4.16 16.10 -3.40
C ARG A 168 -5.56 16.53 -2.97
N GLY A 169 -6.42 15.57 -2.60
CA GLY A 169 -7.74 15.84 -2.02
C GLY A 169 -7.63 16.66 -0.73
N ALA A 170 -6.76 16.25 0.19
CA ALA A 170 -6.50 16.99 1.43
C ALA A 170 -5.94 18.39 1.17
N GLN A 171 -4.99 18.54 0.23
CA GLN A 171 -4.47 19.86 -0.15
C GLN A 171 -5.57 20.80 -0.67
N ARG A 172 -6.51 20.30 -1.47
CA ARG A 172 -7.63 21.08 -2.00
C ARG A 172 -8.50 21.61 -0.88
N ILE A 173 -8.91 20.75 0.05
CA ILE A 173 -9.74 21.12 1.19
C ILE A 173 -9.03 22.14 2.09
N ILE A 174 -7.72 21.98 2.33
CA ILE A 174 -6.94 22.96 3.10
C ILE A 174 -6.87 24.31 2.39
N ASN A 175 -6.73 24.34 1.05
CA ASN A 175 -6.73 25.57 0.27
C ASN A 175 -8.09 26.32 0.27
N GLU A 176 -9.19 25.60 0.53
CA GLU A 176 -10.53 26.15 0.76
C GLU A 176 -10.71 26.75 2.17
N GLY A 177 -9.65 26.78 2.98
CA GLY A 177 -9.64 27.40 4.30
C GLY A 177 -9.97 26.47 5.48
N TYR A 178 -10.08 25.18 5.25
CA TYR A 178 -10.27 24.19 6.32
C TYR A 178 -8.91 23.80 6.92
N THR A 179 -8.53 24.49 8.00
CA THR A 179 -7.18 24.43 8.57
C THR A 179 -7.07 23.63 9.86
N TYR A 180 -8.18 23.18 10.42
CA TYR A 180 -8.21 22.25 11.56
C TYR A 180 -8.65 20.86 11.13
N VAL A 181 -8.05 19.84 11.70
CA VAL A 181 -8.26 18.45 11.34
C VAL A 181 -8.60 17.63 12.56
N VAL A 182 -9.60 16.77 12.43
CA VAL A 182 -9.79 15.60 13.28
C VAL A 182 -9.06 14.45 12.61
N ASP A 183 -7.93 14.04 13.17
CA ASP A 183 -7.19 12.85 12.77
C ASP A 183 -7.81 11.66 13.50
N LEU A 184 -8.57 10.84 12.78
CA LEU A 184 -9.38 9.75 13.33
C LEU A 184 -8.62 8.42 13.18
N ASP A 185 -8.32 7.76 14.32
CA ASP A 185 -7.69 6.43 14.37
C ASP A 185 -8.67 5.43 15.00
N LEU A 186 -8.99 4.36 14.28
CA LEU A 186 -9.83 3.29 14.78
C LEU A 186 -8.99 2.26 15.53
N GLU A 187 -9.48 1.78 16.67
CA GLU A 187 -8.75 0.80 17.47
C GLU A 187 -8.90 -0.59 16.86
N ARG A 188 -7.80 -1.15 16.32
CA ARG A 188 -7.76 -2.50 15.74
C ARG A 188 -8.92 -2.77 14.78
N PHE A 189 -9.24 -1.82 13.92
CA PHE A 189 -10.43 -1.85 13.06
C PHE A 189 -10.74 -3.24 12.49
N PHE A 190 -9.76 -3.90 11.86
CA PHE A 190 -9.97 -5.22 11.26
C PHE A 190 -10.32 -6.31 12.27
N ASP A 191 -9.92 -6.18 13.53
CA ASP A 191 -10.16 -7.18 14.57
C ASP A 191 -11.47 -6.92 15.33
N THR A 192 -12.14 -5.77 15.12
CA THR A 192 -13.30 -5.33 15.91
C THR A 192 -14.56 -5.10 15.08
N VAL A 193 -14.54 -5.40 13.78
CA VAL A 193 -15.73 -5.26 12.93
C VAL A 193 -16.83 -6.23 13.36
N SER A 194 -17.98 -5.72 13.72
CA SER A 194 -19.16 -6.54 14.01
C SER A 194 -19.63 -7.29 12.76
N HIS A 195 -19.64 -8.62 12.81
CA HIS A 195 -20.13 -9.45 11.69
C HIS A 195 -21.58 -9.16 11.37
N SER A 196 -22.44 -9.06 12.40
CA SER A 196 -23.87 -8.78 12.21
C SER A 196 -24.10 -7.45 11.50
N LYS A 197 -23.38 -6.39 11.92
CA LYS A 197 -23.49 -5.07 11.29
C LYS A 197 -22.98 -5.06 9.85
N LEU A 198 -21.87 -5.73 9.59
CA LEU A 198 -21.34 -5.84 8.23
C LEU A 198 -22.27 -6.62 7.30
N ILE A 199 -22.86 -7.74 7.79
CA ILE A 199 -23.83 -8.53 7.02
C ILE A 199 -25.11 -7.74 6.77
N GLU A 200 -25.61 -6.98 7.76
CA GLU A 200 -26.73 -6.06 7.57
C GLU A 200 -26.47 -5.08 6.42
N ILE A 201 -25.30 -4.42 6.42
CA ILE A 201 -24.92 -3.44 5.37
C ILE A 201 -24.83 -4.13 4.00
N LEU A 202 -24.20 -5.32 3.94
CA LEU A 202 -24.07 -6.10 2.71
C LEU A 202 -25.45 -6.47 2.13
N SER A 203 -26.38 -6.93 2.97
CA SER A 203 -27.73 -7.37 2.56
C SER A 203 -28.61 -6.25 2.04
N ARG A 204 -28.27 -4.99 2.30
CA ARG A 204 -28.96 -3.83 1.71
C ARG A 204 -28.74 -3.76 0.20
N THR A 205 -27.54 -4.14 -0.26
CA THR A 205 -27.12 -4.06 -1.67
C THR A 205 -27.16 -5.43 -2.36
N ILE A 206 -26.67 -6.48 -1.70
CA ILE A 206 -26.60 -7.83 -2.24
C ILE A 206 -27.88 -8.57 -1.89
N LYS A 207 -28.66 -8.95 -2.92
CA LYS A 207 -29.94 -9.68 -2.73
C LYS A 207 -29.74 -11.19 -2.81
N ASP A 208 -28.65 -11.67 -3.39
CA ASP A 208 -28.31 -13.09 -3.42
C ASP A 208 -27.82 -13.56 -2.05
N GLY A 209 -28.68 -14.24 -1.31
CA GLY A 209 -28.41 -14.75 0.03
C GLY A 209 -27.26 -15.77 0.08
N ARG A 210 -26.97 -16.48 -1.04
CA ARG A 210 -25.86 -17.43 -1.13
C ARG A 210 -24.50 -16.69 -1.03
N VAL A 211 -24.40 -15.52 -1.67
CA VAL A 211 -23.18 -14.68 -1.59
C VAL A 211 -22.99 -14.16 -0.18
N VAL A 212 -24.05 -13.63 0.45
CA VAL A 212 -24.00 -13.11 1.82
C VAL A 212 -23.64 -14.23 2.80
N SER A 213 -24.25 -15.42 2.65
CA SER A 213 -23.94 -16.60 3.46
C SER A 213 -22.47 -17.02 3.32
N LEU A 214 -21.94 -17.05 2.11
CA LEU A 214 -20.54 -17.40 1.86
C LEU A 214 -19.58 -16.38 2.50
N ILE A 215 -19.88 -15.09 2.39
CA ILE A 215 -19.08 -14.04 3.08
C ILE A 215 -19.15 -14.23 4.59
N HIS A 216 -20.32 -14.51 5.15
CA HIS A 216 -20.46 -14.77 6.58
C HIS A 216 -19.64 -15.98 7.05
N LYS A 217 -19.59 -17.06 6.24
CA LYS A 217 -18.73 -18.22 6.51
C LYS A 217 -17.25 -17.83 6.55
N TYR A 218 -16.79 -16.96 5.64
CA TYR A 218 -15.42 -16.43 5.66
C TYR A 218 -15.13 -15.60 6.90
N LEU A 219 -16.06 -14.79 7.37
CA LEU A 219 -15.89 -14.01 8.59
C LEU A 219 -15.77 -14.92 9.82
N ARG A 220 -16.51 -16.01 9.86
CA ARG A 220 -16.55 -16.99 10.95
C ARG A 220 -15.53 -18.14 10.83
N SER A 221 -14.70 -18.16 9.80
CA SER A 221 -13.77 -19.27 9.54
C SER A 221 -12.76 -19.52 10.65
N GLY A 222 -12.58 -18.56 11.56
CA GLY A 222 -11.65 -18.65 12.67
C GLY A 222 -10.20 -18.44 12.29
N VAL A 223 -9.35 -18.56 13.28
CA VAL A 223 -7.91 -18.31 13.18
C VAL A 223 -7.14 -19.48 13.79
N MET A 224 -6.12 -19.94 13.08
CA MET A 224 -5.19 -20.94 13.59
C MET A 224 -3.93 -20.21 14.11
N ASN A 225 -3.75 -20.19 15.42
CA ASN A 225 -2.64 -19.54 16.08
C ASN A 225 -1.72 -20.61 16.73
N LYS A 226 -0.52 -20.78 16.19
CA LYS A 226 0.46 -21.78 16.68
C LYS A 226 -0.10 -23.20 16.84
N GLY A 227 -1.06 -23.60 16.00
CA GLY A 227 -1.70 -24.90 16.03
C GLY A 227 -2.98 -24.97 16.86
N LEU A 228 -3.36 -23.91 17.56
CA LEU A 228 -4.61 -23.80 18.30
C LEU A 228 -5.64 -23.05 17.48
N PHE A 229 -6.87 -23.57 17.44
CA PHE A 229 -8.00 -22.93 16.78
C PHE A 229 -8.62 -21.89 17.71
N GLU A 230 -8.80 -20.68 17.21
CA GLU A 230 -9.51 -19.59 17.86
C GLU A 230 -10.74 -19.25 17.01
N ALA A 231 -11.94 -19.33 17.58
CA ALA A 231 -13.15 -18.89 16.90
C ALA A 231 -13.14 -17.38 16.65
N SER A 232 -13.70 -16.95 15.53
CA SER A 232 -13.81 -15.52 15.20
C SER A 232 -15.29 -15.11 15.28
N GLU A 233 -15.63 -14.36 16.32
CA GLU A 233 -16.98 -13.79 16.52
C GLU A 233 -17.06 -12.34 16.01
N GLU A 234 -15.92 -11.66 15.93
CA GLU A 234 -15.75 -10.30 15.44
C GLU A 234 -14.55 -10.24 14.50
N GLY A 235 -14.51 -9.19 13.71
CA GLY A 235 -13.36 -8.85 12.86
C GLY A 235 -13.38 -9.47 11.47
N THR A 236 -12.52 -8.93 10.64
CA THR A 236 -12.23 -9.45 9.29
C THR A 236 -10.75 -9.83 9.24
N PRO A 237 -10.39 -11.06 8.89
CA PRO A 237 -8.98 -11.47 8.88
C PRO A 237 -8.13 -10.57 7.98
N GLN A 238 -7.09 -9.92 8.54
CA GLN A 238 -6.17 -9.10 7.76
C GLN A 238 -5.29 -10.00 6.87
N GLY A 239 -5.44 -9.91 5.53
CA GLY A 239 -4.57 -10.62 4.59
C GLY A 239 -5.30 -11.41 3.51
N GLY A 240 -6.60 -11.57 3.60
CA GLY A 240 -7.44 -12.10 2.53
C GLY A 240 -7.76 -11.06 1.45
N PRO A 241 -7.99 -11.47 0.19
CA PRO A 241 -8.36 -10.55 -0.90
C PRO A 241 -9.67 -9.79 -0.69
N LEU A 242 -10.59 -10.36 0.09
CA LEU A 242 -11.92 -9.79 0.32
C LEU A 242 -11.95 -8.73 1.43
N SER A 243 -11.05 -8.83 2.43
CA SER A 243 -11.06 -7.94 3.61
C SER A 243 -10.95 -6.44 3.29
N PRO A 244 -10.16 -5.98 2.30
CA PRO A 244 -10.11 -4.57 1.92
C PRO A 244 -11.44 -4.02 1.41
N LEU A 245 -12.19 -4.81 0.62
CA LEU A 245 -13.51 -4.42 0.12
C LEU A 245 -14.52 -4.34 1.27
N LEU A 246 -14.58 -5.37 2.12
CA LEU A 246 -15.47 -5.38 3.29
C LEU A 246 -15.19 -4.21 4.25
N SER A 247 -13.91 -3.86 4.42
CA SER A 247 -13.47 -2.69 5.17
C SER A 247 -14.08 -1.39 4.59
N ASN A 248 -13.97 -1.20 3.28
CA ASN A 248 -14.53 -0.04 2.61
C ASN A 248 -16.06 0.00 2.67
N ILE A 249 -16.73 -1.14 2.55
CA ILE A 249 -18.20 -1.24 2.67
C ILE A 249 -18.66 -0.78 4.06
N MET A 250 -17.98 -1.26 5.11
CA MET A 250 -18.29 -0.86 6.50
C MET A 250 -18.06 0.63 6.72
N LEU A 251 -16.91 1.16 6.29
CA LEU A 251 -16.54 2.55 6.49
C LEU A 251 -17.27 3.52 5.55
N ASN A 252 -17.90 3.04 4.48
CA ASN A 252 -18.72 3.88 3.63
C ASN A 252 -19.95 4.44 4.36
N GLU A 253 -20.44 3.78 5.40
CA GLU A 253 -21.50 4.33 6.25
C GLU A 253 -21.00 5.57 7.03
N LEU A 254 -19.73 5.58 7.45
CA LEU A 254 -19.11 6.77 8.00
C LEU A 254 -18.96 7.87 6.94
N ASP A 255 -18.51 7.51 5.73
CA ASP A 255 -18.37 8.46 4.62
C ASP A 255 -19.72 9.13 4.30
N LYS A 256 -20.80 8.36 4.18
CA LYS A 256 -22.16 8.88 3.95
C LYS A 256 -22.61 9.82 5.06
N GLU A 257 -22.32 9.51 6.32
CA GLU A 257 -22.67 10.37 7.45
C GLU A 257 -21.89 11.69 7.43
N LEU A 258 -20.62 11.65 7.05
CA LEU A 258 -19.80 12.86 6.89
C LEU A 258 -20.31 13.73 5.73
N GLU A 259 -20.66 13.13 4.60
CA GLU A 259 -21.28 13.80 3.44
C GLU A 259 -22.64 14.41 3.80
N ARG A 260 -23.50 13.68 4.50
CA ARG A 260 -24.82 14.16 4.97
C ARG A 260 -24.69 15.39 5.87
N ARG A 261 -23.61 15.47 6.67
CA ARG A 261 -23.31 16.63 7.53
C ARG A 261 -22.58 17.76 6.82
N GLY A 262 -22.24 17.61 5.53
CA GLY A 262 -21.44 18.59 4.77
C GLY A 262 -20.02 18.77 5.32
N LEU A 263 -19.45 17.74 5.95
CA LEU A 263 -18.11 17.76 6.52
C LEU A 263 -17.10 17.30 5.46
N PRO A 264 -16.16 18.16 5.02
CA PRO A 264 -15.12 17.74 4.10
C PRO A 264 -14.15 16.79 4.80
N PHE A 265 -13.83 15.69 4.13
CA PHE A 265 -12.95 14.65 4.66
C PHE A 265 -12.15 13.98 3.55
N VAL A 266 -11.11 13.27 3.95
CA VAL A 266 -10.32 12.38 3.10
C VAL A 266 -10.06 11.10 3.88
N ARG A 267 -10.40 9.96 3.27
CA ARG A 267 -10.17 8.65 3.88
C ARG A 267 -9.27 7.77 3.00
N TYR A 268 -8.28 7.15 3.62
CA TYR A 268 -7.45 6.12 2.98
C TYR A 268 -7.47 4.85 3.84
N ALA A 269 -8.31 3.87 3.47
CA ALA A 269 -8.63 2.71 4.30
C ALA A 269 -9.21 3.14 5.65
N ASP A 270 -8.57 2.78 6.75
CA ASP A 270 -8.92 3.14 8.13
C ASP A 270 -8.38 4.52 8.57
N ASP A 271 -7.38 5.08 7.88
CA ASP A 271 -6.85 6.42 8.14
C ASP A 271 -7.80 7.50 7.59
N SER A 272 -8.45 8.27 8.46
CA SER A 272 -9.43 9.29 8.09
C SER A 272 -9.08 10.67 8.65
N MET A 273 -9.14 11.69 7.81
CA MET A 273 -8.99 13.09 8.19
C MET A 273 -10.27 13.87 7.88
N ILE A 274 -10.89 14.46 8.90
CA ILE A 274 -12.08 15.30 8.78
C ILE A 274 -11.65 16.75 9.00
N PHE A 275 -12.00 17.64 8.09
CA PHE A 275 -11.51 19.01 8.08
C PHE A 275 -12.56 19.99 8.60
N CYS A 276 -12.11 21.00 9.36
CA CYS A 276 -12.94 22.03 9.95
C CYS A 276 -12.28 23.40 9.81
N LYS A 277 -13.08 24.49 9.84
CA LYS A 277 -12.57 25.86 9.77
C LYS A 277 -12.03 26.37 11.12
N SER A 278 -12.46 25.79 12.24
CA SER A 278 -12.03 26.23 13.59
C SER A 278 -11.79 25.05 14.51
N LYS A 279 -10.94 25.25 15.55
CA LYS A 279 -10.65 24.25 16.58
C LYS A 279 -11.92 23.83 17.33
N ARG A 280 -12.79 24.80 17.66
CA ARG A 280 -14.05 24.54 18.39
C ARG A 280 -15.00 23.65 17.56
N ALA A 281 -15.10 23.90 16.24
CA ALA A 281 -15.87 23.05 15.35
C ALA A 281 -15.27 21.63 15.27
N ALA A 282 -13.95 21.50 15.13
CA ALA A 282 -13.27 20.21 15.09
C ALA A 282 -13.46 19.39 16.38
N MET A 283 -13.45 20.03 17.55
CA MET A 283 -13.74 19.38 18.84
C MET A 283 -15.16 18.78 18.86
N ARG A 284 -16.18 19.58 18.48
CA ARG A 284 -17.58 19.10 18.39
C ARG A 284 -17.76 17.96 17.40
N VAL A 285 -17.10 18.09 16.23
CA VAL A 285 -17.11 17.04 15.20
C VAL A 285 -16.48 15.76 15.74
N LYS A 286 -15.32 15.84 16.39
CA LYS A 286 -14.67 14.69 17.02
C LYS A 286 -15.64 13.95 17.96
N GLU A 287 -16.30 14.65 18.88
CA GLU A 287 -17.21 14.04 19.86
C GLU A 287 -18.43 13.39 19.17
N SER A 288 -19.04 14.10 18.23
CA SER A 288 -20.27 13.63 17.56
C SER A 288 -20.00 12.44 16.61
N ILE A 289 -18.85 12.45 15.92
CA ILE A 289 -18.45 11.35 15.04
C ILE A 289 -17.99 10.14 15.85
N THR A 290 -17.28 10.34 16.98
CA THR A 290 -16.95 9.25 17.90
C THR A 290 -18.21 8.52 18.35
N ARG A 291 -19.23 9.25 18.80
CA ARG A 291 -20.52 8.66 19.20
C ARG A 291 -21.20 7.89 18.04
N PHE A 292 -21.17 8.42 16.84
CA PHE A 292 -21.72 7.73 15.68
C PHE A 292 -20.96 6.41 15.40
N ILE A 293 -19.63 6.44 15.42
CA ILE A 293 -18.81 5.24 15.18
C ILE A 293 -19.06 4.18 16.25
N GLU A 294 -19.10 4.58 17.52
CA GLU A 294 -19.27 3.63 18.63
C GLU A 294 -20.71 3.08 18.74
N ASN A 295 -21.73 3.93 18.53
CA ASN A 295 -23.12 3.55 18.77
C ASN A 295 -23.85 3.01 17.51
N VAL A 296 -23.43 3.39 16.31
CA VAL A 296 -24.12 3.01 15.07
C VAL A 296 -23.32 1.98 14.27
N LEU A 297 -21.99 2.13 14.21
CA LEU A 297 -21.13 1.20 13.50
C LEU A 297 -20.55 0.11 14.40
N TYR A 298 -20.68 0.25 15.72
CA TYR A 298 -20.11 -0.66 16.72
C TYR A 298 -18.60 -0.85 16.58
N LEU A 299 -17.90 0.21 16.14
CA LEU A 299 -16.45 0.23 16.01
C LEU A 299 -15.84 1.00 17.19
N LYS A 300 -14.62 0.66 17.57
CA LYS A 300 -13.90 1.33 18.67
C LYS A 300 -13.01 2.43 18.15
N VAL A 301 -13.15 3.64 18.69
CA VAL A 301 -12.26 4.78 18.38
C VAL A 301 -11.09 4.78 19.35
N ASN A 302 -9.88 4.89 18.82
CA ASN A 302 -8.68 5.05 19.63
C ASN A 302 -8.60 6.49 20.16
N LYS A 303 -9.07 6.70 21.41
CA LYS A 303 -9.18 8.02 22.03
C LYS A 303 -7.83 8.73 22.20
N GLU A 304 -6.76 7.98 22.42
CA GLU A 304 -5.39 8.53 22.60
C GLU A 304 -4.80 9.07 21.30
N LYS A 305 -5.07 8.40 20.18
CA LYS A 305 -4.53 8.77 18.87
C LYS A 305 -5.46 9.67 18.07
N THR A 306 -6.77 9.62 18.33
CA THR A 306 -7.72 10.52 17.69
C THR A 306 -7.57 11.92 18.26
N VAL A 307 -6.95 12.80 17.49
CA VAL A 307 -6.57 14.15 17.93
C VAL A 307 -7.16 15.23 17.04
N VAL A 308 -7.41 16.39 17.66
CA VAL A 308 -7.74 17.62 16.95
C VAL A 308 -6.49 18.47 16.88
N SER A 309 -6.08 18.83 15.68
CA SER A 309 -4.88 19.63 15.49
C SER A 309 -5.03 20.61 14.31
N TYR A 310 -4.17 21.62 14.30
CA TYR A 310 -3.97 22.46 13.13
C TYR A 310 -3.24 21.64 12.05
N VAL A 311 -3.56 21.82 10.78
CA VAL A 311 -3.03 21.04 9.66
C VAL A 311 -1.50 21.01 9.58
N ARG A 312 -0.83 22.04 10.12
CA ARG A 312 0.64 22.08 10.17
C ARG A 312 1.16 21.04 11.17
N GLY A 313 1.89 20.08 10.66
CA GLY A 313 2.51 19.03 11.47
C GLY A 313 1.68 17.74 11.62
N VAL A 314 0.44 17.72 11.13
CA VAL A 314 -0.32 16.46 11.00
C VAL A 314 0.45 15.49 10.11
N LYS A 315 0.48 14.24 10.52
CA LYS A 315 1.03 13.15 9.71
C LYS A 315 -0.11 12.45 8.97
N TYR A 316 -0.11 12.51 7.66
CA TYR A 316 -1.03 11.73 6.83
C TYR A 316 -0.27 11.00 5.73
N LEU A 317 -0.42 9.69 5.66
CA LEU A 317 0.25 8.83 4.68
C LEU A 317 1.77 9.09 4.58
N GLY A 318 2.41 9.41 5.72
CA GLY A 318 3.84 9.71 5.79
C GLY A 318 4.25 11.13 5.42
N TYR A 319 3.33 11.95 4.95
CA TYR A 319 3.53 13.36 4.64
C TYR A 319 3.06 14.25 5.78
N SER A 320 3.35 15.55 5.68
CA SER A 320 2.79 16.65 6.46
C SER A 320 2.44 17.82 5.57
N PHE A 321 1.58 18.69 6.08
CA PHE A 321 1.12 19.88 5.38
C PHE A 321 1.72 21.14 5.99
N TYR A 322 1.93 22.16 5.16
CA TYR A 322 2.22 23.51 5.60
C TYR A 322 1.65 24.51 4.61
N VAL A 323 1.27 25.69 5.09
CA VAL A 323 0.74 26.75 4.25
C VAL A 323 1.84 27.80 4.00
N MET A 324 2.09 28.12 2.73
CA MET A 324 3.04 29.14 2.30
C MET A 324 2.39 30.02 1.24
N LYS A 325 2.39 31.33 1.47
CA LYS A 325 1.74 32.30 0.56
C LYS A 325 0.28 31.93 0.23
N GLY A 326 -0.49 31.51 1.25
CA GLY A 326 -1.89 31.12 1.09
C GLY A 326 -2.15 29.77 0.42
N LYS A 327 -1.12 29.04 0.00
CA LYS A 327 -1.25 27.72 -0.63
C LYS A 327 -0.71 26.60 0.25
N CYS A 328 -1.46 25.53 0.34
CA CYS A 328 -1.03 24.31 1.02
C CYS A 328 0.06 23.60 0.23
N GLN A 329 1.16 23.27 0.90
CA GLN A 329 2.29 22.52 0.36
C GLN A 329 2.49 21.23 1.14
N LEU A 330 2.97 20.20 0.45
CA LEU A 330 3.34 18.92 1.06
C LEU A 330 4.81 18.89 1.44
N THR A 331 5.10 18.33 2.59
CA THR A 331 6.47 18.00 3.03
C THR A 331 6.53 16.59 3.60
N VAL A 332 7.72 16.01 3.63
CA VAL A 332 7.92 14.70 4.25
C VAL A 332 7.85 14.86 5.78
N HIS A 333 7.02 14.03 6.44
CA HIS A 333 6.92 14.04 7.90
C HIS A 333 8.25 13.68 8.57
N PRO A 334 8.64 14.28 9.73
CA PRO A 334 9.90 14.00 10.42
C PRO A 334 10.16 12.51 10.66
N LYS A 335 9.19 11.76 11.17
CA LYS A 335 9.31 10.31 11.38
C LYS A 335 9.62 9.54 10.09
N SER A 336 9.11 10.00 8.93
CA SER A 336 9.40 9.38 7.62
C SER A 336 10.82 9.69 7.14
N LYS A 337 11.34 10.89 7.47
CA LYS A 337 12.74 11.27 7.23
C LYS A 337 13.71 10.40 8.05
N ASP A 338 13.39 10.18 9.33
CA ASP A 338 14.21 9.37 10.23
C ASP A 338 14.25 7.91 9.79
N LYS A 339 13.10 7.35 9.37
CA LYS A 339 13.04 6.01 8.76
C LYS A 339 13.91 5.90 7.52
N MET A 340 13.85 6.90 6.62
CA MET A 340 14.70 6.94 5.43
C MET A 340 16.18 6.91 5.81
N LYS A 341 16.62 7.79 6.73
CA LYS A 341 18.00 7.86 7.19
C LYS A 341 18.44 6.55 7.83
N SER A 342 17.60 5.94 8.66
CA SER A 342 17.86 4.65 9.30
C SER A 342 18.06 3.54 8.26
N LYS A 343 17.18 3.47 7.24
CA LYS A 343 17.31 2.47 6.18
C LYS A 343 18.54 2.70 5.30
N LEU A 344 18.84 3.95 4.93
CA LEU A 344 20.08 4.27 4.22
C LEU A 344 21.33 3.93 5.05
N LYS A 345 21.27 4.12 6.38
CA LYS A 345 22.34 3.72 7.31
C LYS A 345 22.55 2.21 7.32
N GLU A 346 21.48 1.42 7.35
CA GLU A 346 21.51 -0.04 7.24
C GLU A 346 22.13 -0.49 5.91
N LEU A 347 21.63 0.02 4.77
CA LEU A 347 22.11 -0.33 3.42
C LEU A 347 23.58 0.05 3.20
N THR A 348 24.06 1.05 3.90
CA THR A 348 25.47 1.52 3.88
C THR A 348 26.22 1.11 5.15
N SER A 349 25.81 0.05 5.82
CA SER A 349 26.61 -0.54 6.91
C SER A 349 27.90 -1.12 6.35
N ARG A 350 29.00 -0.86 7.02
CA ARG A 350 30.31 -1.45 6.69
C ARG A 350 30.46 -2.89 7.12
N SER A 351 29.50 -3.40 7.92
CA SER A 351 29.51 -4.73 8.51
C SER A 351 28.56 -5.71 7.84
N ASN A 352 27.82 -5.29 6.80
CA ASN A 352 26.81 -6.13 6.14
C ASN A 352 27.36 -7.13 5.11
N GLY A 353 28.68 -7.20 4.92
CA GLY A 353 29.34 -8.13 4.00
C GLY A 353 29.07 -7.88 2.50
N TRP A 354 28.41 -6.79 2.13
CA TRP A 354 28.02 -6.56 0.74
C TRP A 354 29.16 -5.97 -0.09
N GLY A 355 29.36 -6.54 -1.29
CA GLY A 355 30.21 -5.97 -2.33
C GLY A 355 29.57 -4.73 -2.98
N TYR A 356 30.30 -4.12 -3.93
CA TYR A 356 29.85 -2.91 -4.63
C TYR A 356 28.56 -3.11 -5.41
N ALA A 357 28.44 -4.19 -6.17
CA ALA A 357 27.28 -4.46 -7.04
C ALA A 357 25.98 -4.57 -6.22
N LYS A 358 25.96 -5.43 -5.20
CA LYS A 358 24.80 -5.63 -4.34
C LYS A 358 24.39 -4.34 -3.62
N ARG A 359 25.36 -3.57 -3.09
CA ARG A 359 25.08 -2.30 -2.41
C ARG A 359 24.51 -1.25 -3.37
N LYS A 360 25.05 -1.11 -4.59
CA LYS A 360 24.53 -0.20 -5.61
C LYS A 360 23.08 -0.54 -5.97
N GLN A 361 22.82 -1.82 -6.21
CA GLN A 361 21.47 -2.29 -6.56
C GLN A 361 20.48 -1.99 -5.44
N LYS A 362 20.79 -2.38 -4.20
CA LYS A 362 19.90 -2.15 -3.05
C LYS A 362 19.66 -0.66 -2.75
N LEU A 363 20.66 0.18 -2.91
CA LEU A 363 20.51 1.63 -2.80
C LEU A 363 19.62 2.17 -3.93
N LYS A 364 19.82 1.75 -5.17
CA LYS A 364 19.03 2.18 -6.32
C LYS A 364 17.56 1.81 -6.16
N GLU A 365 17.26 0.56 -5.78
CA GLU A 365 15.90 0.06 -5.52
C GLU A 365 15.23 0.93 -4.43
N TYR A 366 15.90 1.11 -3.30
CA TYR A 366 15.34 1.86 -2.18
C TYR A 366 15.13 3.36 -2.50
N ILE A 367 16.12 4.01 -3.11
CA ILE A 367 16.06 5.44 -3.46
C ILE A 367 14.91 5.69 -4.45
N ARG A 368 14.80 4.88 -5.51
CA ARG A 368 13.74 5.02 -6.51
C ARG A 368 12.36 4.84 -5.89
N GLY A 369 12.16 3.79 -5.08
CA GLY A 369 10.89 3.53 -4.41
C GLY A 369 10.52 4.64 -3.43
N TRP A 370 11.47 5.08 -2.59
CA TRP A 370 11.22 6.13 -1.61
C TRP A 370 10.93 7.50 -2.26
N VAL A 371 11.74 7.89 -3.24
CA VAL A 371 11.53 9.15 -3.97
C VAL A 371 10.24 9.10 -4.79
N GLY A 372 9.96 7.96 -5.46
CA GLY A 372 8.72 7.76 -6.20
C GLY A 372 7.47 7.88 -5.32
N TYR A 373 7.54 7.46 -4.05
CA TYR A 373 6.44 7.67 -3.10
C TYR A 373 6.34 9.11 -2.60
N TYR A 374 7.47 9.77 -2.31
CA TYR A 374 7.49 11.11 -1.69
C TYR A 374 7.66 12.28 -2.67
N HIS A 375 7.59 12.05 -3.99
CA HIS A 375 7.87 13.09 -5.00
C HIS A 375 6.93 14.31 -4.94
N LEU A 376 5.71 14.18 -4.40
CA LEU A 376 4.79 15.31 -4.21
C LEU A 376 5.28 16.30 -3.14
N ALA A 377 6.20 15.90 -2.27
CA ALA A 377 6.71 16.77 -1.22
C ALA A 377 7.75 17.75 -1.76
N ASN A 378 7.69 18.99 -1.29
CA ASN A 378 8.79 19.94 -1.47
C ASN A 378 9.96 19.54 -0.58
N MET A 379 10.95 18.84 -1.15
CA MET A 379 12.04 18.23 -0.36
C MET A 379 13.45 18.42 -0.97
N LYS A 380 13.60 19.30 -1.97
CA LYS A 380 14.88 19.50 -2.68
C LYS A 380 16.06 19.73 -1.72
N ARG A 381 15.89 20.64 -0.74
CA ARG A 381 16.94 20.93 0.27
C ARG A 381 17.25 19.70 1.16
N LEU A 382 16.21 18.98 1.58
CA LEU A 382 16.36 17.75 2.37
C LEU A 382 17.18 16.70 1.62
N LEU A 383 16.90 16.51 0.32
CA LEU A 383 17.57 15.51 -0.50
C LEU A 383 19.03 15.87 -0.75
N LEU A 384 19.34 17.15 -1.00
CA LEU A 384 20.73 17.61 -1.16
C LEU A 384 21.59 17.28 0.07
N VAL A 385 21.11 17.67 1.26
CA VAL A 385 21.81 17.41 2.53
C VAL A 385 21.92 15.89 2.81
N THR A 386 20.89 15.14 2.47
CA THR A 386 20.89 13.69 2.67
C THR A 386 21.85 12.99 1.70
N ASP A 387 21.95 13.46 0.45
CA ASP A 387 22.87 12.94 -0.55
C ASP A 387 24.35 13.19 -0.15
N GLU A 388 24.67 14.36 0.40
CA GLU A 388 26.04 14.64 0.91
C GLU A 388 26.43 13.64 2.01
N TRP A 389 25.54 13.43 2.97
CA TRP A 389 25.73 12.45 4.03
C TRP A 389 25.82 11.02 3.46
N LEU A 390 24.97 10.66 2.50
CA LEU A 390 24.97 9.32 1.87
C LEU A 390 26.26 9.07 1.10
N ARG A 391 26.79 10.06 0.37
CA ARG A 391 28.07 9.96 -0.34
C ARG A 391 29.23 9.71 0.60
N ARG A 392 29.26 10.40 1.75
CA ARG A 392 30.23 10.13 2.81
C ARG A 392 30.15 8.69 3.31
N ARG A 393 28.94 8.16 3.50
CA ARG A 393 28.72 6.76 3.89
C ARG A 393 29.19 5.77 2.82
N ILE A 394 28.94 6.05 1.55
CA ILE A 394 29.41 5.21 0.44
C ILE A 394 30.94 5.20 0.39
N ARG A 395 31.60 6.36 0.50
CA ARG A 395 33.07 6.45 0.59
C ARG A 395 33.62 5.64 1.76
N MET A 396 32.97 5.70 2.92
CA MET A 396 33.33 4.90 4.09
C MET A 396 33.29 3.39 3.78
N CYS A 397 32.26 2.93 3.05
CA CYS A 397 32.14 1.53 2.66
C CYS A 397 33.23 1.14 1.64
N ILE A 398 33.53 2.00 0.66
CA ILE A 398 34.57 1.76 -0.34
C ILE A 398 35.92 1.66 0.36
N TRP A 399 36.21 2.59 1.25
CA TRP A 399 37.47 2.59 2.04
C TRP A 399 37.61 1.33 2.91
N LYS A 400 36.54 0.80 3.45
CA LYS A 400 36.51 -0.47 4.19
C LYS A 400 36.86 -1.67 3.31
N VAL A 401 36.38 -1.67 2.06
CA VAL A 401 36.70 -2.73 1.09
C VAL A 401 38.18 -2.73 0.69
N TRP A 402 38.81 -1.57 0.62
CA TRP A 402 40.25 -1.43 0.39
C TRP A 402 41.08 -1.83 1.64
N LYS A 403 40.91 -2.98 2.14
CA LYS A 403 41.27 -3.48 3.44
C LYS A 403 42.72 -3.21 3.85
N LYS A 404 43.70 -3.55 2.99
CA LYS A 404 45.14 -3.43 3.24
C LYS A 404 45.68 -2.06 2.81
N ALA A 405 46.74 -1.57 3.49
CA ALA A 405 47.41 -0.30 3.14
C ALA A 405 47.86 -0.28 1.68
N LYS A 406 48.50 -1.34 1.20
CA LYS A 406 48.93 -1.49 -0.20
C LYS A 406 47.75 -1.32 -1.18
N THR A 407 46.59 -1.94 -0.90
CA THR A 407 45.39 -1.81 -1.72
C THR A 407 44.83 -0.38 -1.70
N LYS A 408 44.84 0.30 -0.55
CA LYS A 408 44.41 1.69 -0.43
C LYS A 408 45.29 2.62 -1.26
N VAL A 409 46.63 2.46 -1.15
CA VAL A 409 47.57 3.24 -1.95
C VAL A 409 47.38 3.04 -3.43
N ALA A 410 47.29 1.78 -3.90
CA ALA A 410 47.08 1.48 -5.31
C ALA A 410 45.76 2.09 -5.84
N ASN A 411 44.68 1.94 -5.10
CA ASN A 411 43.38 2.50 -5.51
C ASN A 411 43.34 4.02 -5.49
N LEU A 412 44.05 4.69 -4.54
CA LEU A 412 44.19 6.14 -4.55
C LEU A 412 44.94 6.62 -5.79
N ILE A 413 46.03 5.94 -6.19
CA ILE A 413 46.79 6.27 -7.41
C ILE A 413 45.90 6.08 -8.65
N ILE A 414 45.17 4.96 -8.76
CA ILE A 414 44.22 4.70 -9.84
C ILE A 414 43.13 5.80 -9.89
N CYS A 415 42.73 6.32 -8.74
CA CYS A 415 41.81 7.44 -8.66
C CYS A 415 42.41 8.81 -8.96
N GLY A 416 43.69 8.89 -9.39
CA GLY A 416 44.32 10.13 -9.79
C GLY A 416 44.92 10.92 -8.64
N ILE A 417 45.24 10.31 -7.50
CA ILE A 417 45.97 10.91 -6.39
C ILE A 417 47.46 10.68 -6.62
N ASN A 418 48.30 11.71 -6.41
CA ASN A 418 49.73 11.57 -6.55
C ASN A 418 50.31 10.53 -5.58
N LYS A 419 51.42 9.92 -5.97
CA LYS A 419 52.05 8.79 -5.25
C LYS A 419 52.34 9.13 -3.79
N TYR A 420 52.92 10.30 -3.51
CA TYR A 420 53.26 10.73 -2.15
C TYR A 420 52.05 10.81 -1.24
N GLN A 421 51.00 11.55 -1.66
CA GLN A 421 49.76 11.66 -0.91
C GLN A 421 49.04 10.31 -0.78
N ALA A 422 49.10 9.44 -1.80
CA ALA A 422 48.50 8.11 -1.73
C ALA A 422 49.17 7.25 -0.65
N TYR A 423 50.49 7.31 -0.50
CA TYR A 423 51.22 6.60 0.57
C TYR A 423 50.92 7.19 1.96
N GLU A 424 50.92 8.51 2.12
CA GLU A 424 50.57 9.19 3.36
C GLU A 424 49.15 8.76 3.85
N TRP A 425 48.15 8.89 2.99
CA TRP A 425 46.77 8.63 3.35
C TRP A 425 46.41 7.15 3.36
N GLY A 426 47.02 6.31 2.55
CA GLY A 426 46.85 4.87 2.54
C GLY A 426 47.25 4.20 3.86
N ASN A 427 48.30 4.76 4.53
CA ASN A 427 48.79 4.32 5.83
C ASN A 427 48.11 5.01 7.03
N THR A 428 47.15 5.89 6.79
CA THR A 428 46.45 6.63 7.86
C THR A 428 45.82 5.70 8.90
N ARG A 429 45.95 6.08 10.19
CA ARG A 429 45.28 5.42 11.32
C ARG A 429 43.92 6.02 11.65
N LYS A 430 43.47 7.04 10.90
CA LYS A 430 42.15 7.69 11.12
C LYS A 430 41.01 6.70 10.89
N GLY A 431 40.01 6.75 11.75
CA GLY A 431 38.80 5.89 11.62
C GLY A 431 38.04 6.11 10.31
N TYR A 432 37.35 5.08 9.83
CA TYR A 432 36.66 5.02 8.53
C TYR A 432 35.74 6.20 8.25
N TRP A 433 35.01 6.66 9.26
CA TRP A 433 34.07 7.78 9.14
C TRP A 433 34.80 9.13 8.97
N ARG A 434 35.90 9.29 9.67
CA ARG A 434 36.71 10.52 9.58
C ARG A 434 37.43 10.61 8.23
N ILE A 435 37.99 9.50 7.75
CA ILE A 435 38.64 9.44 6.45
C ILE A 435 37.70 9.64 5.28
N ALA A 436 36.44 9.16 5.38
CA ALA A 436 35.40 9.30 4.35
C ALA A 436 35.01 10.76 4.05
N ASP A 437 35.37 11.68 4.94
CA ASP A 437 35.17 13.12 4.81
C ASP A 437 36.47 13.91 4.48
N SER A 438 37.59 13.24 4.40
CA SER A 438 38.85 13.88 4.10
C SER A 438 38.88 14.48 2.69
N PRO A 439 39.63 15.59 2.48
CA PRO A 439 39.79 16.18 1.15
C PRO A 439 40.32 15.19 0.12
N ILE A 440 41.23 14.32 0.55
CA ILE A 440 41.89 13.35 -0.34
C ILE A 440 40.85 12.31 -0.84
N LEU A 441 39.98 11.76 0.04
CA LEU A 441 39.02 10.76 -0.36
C LEU A 441 37.83 11.41 -1.12
N LYS A 442 37.51 12.68 -0.85
CA LYS A 442 36.56 13.45 -1.64
C LYS A 442 37.05 13.69 -3.08
N ARG A 443 38.37 13.92 -3.26
CA ARG A 443 39.01 14.06 -4.57
C ARG A 443 39.16 12.72 -5.29
N ALA A 444 39.63 11.69 -4.59
CA ALA A 444 39.80 10.35 -5.16
C ALA A 444 38.46 9.73 -5.62
N ILE A 445 37.44 9.87 -4.82
CA ILE A 445 36.07 9.33 -5.07
C ILE A 445 35.12 10.50 -5.03
N ASP A 446 35.16 11.34 -6.07
CA ASP A 446 34.26 12.48 -6.21
C ASP A 446 32.83 12.07 -6.56
N ASN A 447 31.95 13.02 -6.63
CA ASN A 447 30.53 12.77 -6.90
C ASN A 447 30.28 12.28 -8.32
N ASN A 448 31.10 12.71 -9.29
CA ASN A 448 30.97 12.29 -10.69
C ASN A 448 31.41 10.84 -10.85
N LYS A 449 32.53 10.46 -10.24
CA LYS A 449 32.98 9.06 -10.21
C LYS A 449 31.98 8.13 -9.55
N LEU A 450 31.33 8.56 -8.44
CA LEU A 450 30.26 7.77 -7.83
C LEU A 450 29.06 7.61 -8.78
N ARG A 451 28.70 8.67 -9.50
CA ARG A 451 27.61 8.63 -10.48
C ARG A 451 27.96 7.71 -11.65
N SER A 452 29.15 7.86 -12.24
CA SER A 452 29.64 7.00 -13.33
C SER A 452 29.75 5.54 -12.90
N ALA A 453 30.11 5.29 -11.62
CA ALA A 453 30.09 3.94 -11.05
C ALA A 453 28.67 3.38 -10.80
N GLY A 454 27.59 4.15 -11.09
CA GLY A 454 26.20 3.71 -11.01
C GLY A 454 25.54 3.85 -9.63
N TYR A 455 26.09 4.67 -8.73
CA TYR A 455 25.41 5.01 -7.48
C TYR A 455 24.32 6.04 -7.72
N ALA A 456 23.06 5.67 -7.41
CA ALA A 456 21.91 6.57 -7.50
C ALA A 456 22.00 7.70 -6.48
N THR A 457 21.43 8.86 -6.80
CA THR A 457 21.27 10.00 -5.90
C THR A 457 19.79 10.27 -5.65
N LEU A 458 19.45 10.69 -4.44
CA LEU A 458 18.08 11.06 -4.07
C LEU A 458 17.60 12.26 -4.90
N ILE A 459 18.45 13.28 -5.02
CA ILE A 459 18.10 14.49 -5.80
C ILE A 459 17.96 14.18 -7.30
N GLY A 460 18.82 13.31 -7.87
CA GLY A 460 18.70 12.90 -9.26
C GLY A 460 17.37 12.21 -9.55
N SER A 461 17.02 11.21 -8.72
CA SER A 461 15.72 10.53 -8.84
C SER A 461 14.53 11.48 -8.63
N TYR A 462 14.66 12.49 -7.78
CA TYR A 462 13.60 13.49 -7.56
C TYR A 462 13.40 14.40 -8.78
N LEU A 463 14.48 14.85 -9.40
CA LEU A 463 14.42 15.69 -10.60
C LEU A 463 13.84 14.93 -11.79
N GLU A 464 14.16 13.63 -11.94
CA GLU A 464 13.56 12.78 -12.99
C GLU A 464 12.03 12.71 -12.89
N TRP A 465 11.45 12.74 -11.68
CA TRP A 465 10.01 12.78 -11.46
C TRP A 465 9.36 14.12 -11.82
N HIS A 466 10.09 15.22 -11.68
CA HIS A 466 9.59 16.57 -11.97
C HIS A 466 9.83 17.01 -13.43
N GLN A 467 10.57 16.22 -14.20
CA GLN A 467 10.77 16.44 -15.64
C GLN A 467 9.78 15.63 -16.50
N LYS A 468 9.06 14.69 -15.90
CA LYS A 468 7.95 13.95 -16.51
C LYS A 468 6.63 14.67 -16.28
#